data_534f1bc044ccef648083404f552ff2c5
#
_entry.id   534f1bc044ccef648083404f552ff2c5
#
_cell.length_a   1.000
_cell.length_b   1.000
_cell.length_c   1.000
_cell.angle_alpha   90.00
_cell.angle_beta   90.00
_cell.angle_gamma   90.00
#
_symmetry.space_group_name_H-M   'P 1'
#
loop_
_entity.id
_entity.type
_entity.pdbx_description
1 polymer ?
#
loop_
_entity_poly.entity_id
_entity_poly.type
_entity_poly.pdbx_seq_one_letter_code
_entity_poly.pdbx_strand_id
1 'polypeptide(L)'
;SYLGIIKDKYKTQKYYEEEINGVKVLRIRVPEFSKTNKKSRVKNIVSYFFGAMGATFKVGKMDYVFSISQPPILGGLLGVWGKWVKHAKYIYNIQDFNPEQVLAVGYTKSKFITDAMMWFDKFSCKKSDLIITVGRDLVETVERRFKGKNVPKTVMINNWIDENEIYPLESDNERVSAFKKKYGLDGKFVIMYSGNIGLYYDLENLIKIVERIKPGTKTADGREVVFAFVGAGSVLDKLVLYVKQHHMDNVTFIPYQDKADLIYSLN
;
A
#
# COMPACT_ATOMS: atom_id res chain seq x y z
N SER A 1 -0.50 -8.65 -10.91
CA SER A 1 -1.95 -8.34 -10.90
C SER A 1 -2.48 -8.38 -9.47
N TYR A 2 -3.23 -7.36 -9.07
CA TYR A 2 -3.88 -7.33 -7.74
C TYR A 2 -4.88 -8.49 -7.55
N LEU A 3 -5.49 -8.92 -8.64
CA LEU A 3 -6.46 -10.04 -8.63
C LEU A 3 -5.80 -11.42 -8.68
N GLY A 4 -4.49 -11.52 -8.87
CA GLY A 4 -3.78 -12.79 -8.99
C GLY A 4 -3.94 -13.48 -10.35
N ILE A 5 -4.66 -12.86 -11.29
CA ILE A 5 -4.97 -13.38 -12.62
C ILE A 5 -4.09 -12.69 -13.66
N ILE A 6 -3.62 -13.42 -14.65
CA ILE A 6 -2.84 -12.89 -15.77
C ILE A 6 -3.79 -12.56 -16.92
N LYS A 7 -3.69 -11.34 -17.47
CA LYS A 7 -4.42 -10.96 -18.70
C LYS A 7 -3.94 -11.84 -19.87
N ASP A 8 -4.83 -12.23 -20.76
CA ASP A 8 -4.54 -13.19 -21.84
C ASP A 8 -3.35 -12.76 -22.70
N LYS A 9 -3.22 -11.47 -22.99
CA LYS A 9 -2.09 -10.92 -23.77
C LYS A 9 -0.70 -11.17 -23.12
N TYR A 10 -0.63 -11.58 -21.85
CA TYR A 10 0.61 -11.85 -21.12
C TYR A 10 0.80 -13.34 -20.78
N LYS A 11 0.10 -14.27 -21.43
CA LYS A 11 0.14 -15.70 -21.09
C LYS A 11 1.16 -16.51 -21.89
N THR A 12 1.65 -16.02 -23.05
CA THR A 12 2.43 -16.80 -24.00
C THR A 12 3.93 -16.73 -23.80
N GLN A 13 4.46 -15.56 -23.41
CA GLN A 13 5.90 -15.34 -23.27
C GLN A 13 6.29 -15.10 -21.81
N LYS A 14 7.59 -15.21 -21.51
CA LYS A 14 8.14 -14.91 -20.18
C LYS A 14 8.32 -13.41 -19.95
N TYR A 15 8.67 -12.65 -20.98
CA TYR A 15 8.91 -11.23 -20.96
C TYR A 15 8.11 -10.54 -22.05
N TYR A 16 7.56 -9.35 -21.75
CA TYR A 16 6.82 -8.52 -22.69
C TYR A 16 7.36 -7.11 -22.62
N GLU A 17 7.70 -6.56 -23.77
CA GLU A 17 8.13 -5.18 -23.92
C GLU A 17 6.94 -4.35 -24.36
N GLU A 18 6.74 -3.22 -23.72
CA GLU A 18 5.73 -2.22 -24.09
C GLU A 18 6.23 -0.83 -23.73
N GLU A 19 5.61 0.18 -24.28
CA GLU A 19 5.88 1.57 -23.94
C GLU A 19 4.61 2.20 -23.37
N ILE A 20 4.75 2.92 -22.27
CA ILE A 20 3.64 3.61 -21.62
C ILE A 20 4.10 5.05 -21.35
N ASN A 21 3.46 6.02 -21.99
CA ASN A 21 3.78 7.45 -21.85
C ASN A 21 5.28 7.75 -22.04
N GLY A 22 5.92 7.16 -23.04
CA GLY A 22 7.35 7.33 -23.33
C GLY A 22 8.28 6.50 -22.44
N VAL A 23 7.77 5.74 -21.48
CA VAL A 23 8.56 4.87 -20.59
C VAL A 23 8.58 3.44 -21.13
N LYS A 24 9.78 2.89 -21.35
CA LYS A 24 9.96 1.48 -21.73
C LYS A 24 9.68 0.58 -20.52
N VAL A 25 8.74 -0.34 -20.68
CA VAL A 25 8.29 -1.26 -19.63
C VAL A 25 8.60 -2.69 -20.04
N LEU A 26 9.38 -3.41 -19.23
CA LEU A 26 9.65 -4.83 -19.39
C LEU A 26 8.83 -5.61 -18.34
N ARG A 27 7.73 -6.24 -18.77
CA ARG A 27 6.89 -7.04 -17.88
C ARG A 27 7.37 -8.48 -17.80
N ILE A 28 7.26 -9.06 -16.61
CA ILE A 28 7.63 -10.43 -16.32
C ILE A 28 6.35 -11.21 -16.07
N ARG A 29 6.16 -12.30 -16.81
CA ARG A 29 5.09 -13.25 -16.51
C ARG A 29 5.45 -14.06 -15.27
N VAL A 30 4.55 -14.07 -14.30
CA VAL A 30 4.64 -14.84 -13.06
C VAL A 30 3.43 -15.78 -12.97
N PRO A 31 3.49 -16.89 -12.24
CA PRO A 31 2.33 -17.77 -12.04
C PRO A 31 1.16 -17.02 -11.43
N GLU A 32 -0.06 -17.38 -11.80
CA GLU A 32 -1.28 -16.92 -11.12
C GLU A 32 -1.28 -17.39 -9.66
N PHE A 33 -1.97 -16.63 -8.80
CA PHE A 33 -2.09 -17.00 -7.40
C PHE A 33 -3.49 -16.74 -6.87
N SER A 34 -3.91 -17.54 -5.90
CA SER A 34 -5.10 -17.29 -5.10
C SER A 34 -4.72 -16.55 -3.82
N LYS A 35 -5.55 -15.56 -3.41
CA LYS A 35 -5.36 -14.81 -2.16
C LYS A 35 -5.41 -15.70 -0.92
N THR A 36 -6.13 -16.81 -0.98
CA THR A 36 -6.30 -17.78 0.11
C THR A 36 -5.20 -18.85 0.14
N ASN A 37 -4.49 -19.09 -0.98
CA ASN A 37 -3.48 -20.13 -1.08
C ASN A 37 -2.07 -19.55 -0.89
N LYS A 38 -1.49 -19.76 0.30
CA LYS A 38 -0.13 -19.30 0.66
C LYS A 38 0.95 -19.84 -0.28
N LYS A 39 0.87 -21.11 -0.68
CA LYS A 39 1.89 -21.74 -1.56
C LYS A 39 1.92 -21.09 -2.94
N SER A 40 0.75 -20.80 -3.54
CA SER A 40 0.68 -20.12 -4.84
C SER A 40 1.24 -18.69 -4.77
N ARG A 41 1.02 -17.97 -3.67
CA ARG A 41 1.61 -16.64 -3.44
C ARG A 41 3.13 -16.69 -3.34
N VAL A 42 3.68 -17.65 -2.59
CA VAL A 42 5.13 -17.84 -2.49
C VAL A 42 5.72 -18.17 -3.88
N LYS A 43 5.11 -19.10 -4.63
CA LYS A 43 5.53 -19.41 -5.99
C LYS A 43 5.53 -18.20 -6.91
N ASN A 44 4.51 -17.35 -6.82
CA ASN A 44 4.41 -16.09 -7.57
C ASN A 44 5.57 -15.14 -7.24
N ILE A 45 5.81 -14.90 -5.94
CA ILE A 45 6.87 -13.99 -5.45
C ILE A 45 8.26 -14.49 -5.86
N VAL A 46 8.55 -15.78 -5.67
CA VAL A 46 9.84 -16.39 -6.05
C VAL A 46 10.06 -16.32 -7.56
N SER A 47 9.01 -16.64 -8.35
CA SER A 47 9.07 -16.52 -9.82
C SER A 47 9.31 -15.08 -10.28
N TYR A 48 8.69 -14.10 -9.61
CA TYR A 48 8.95 -12.68 -9.86
C TYR A 48 10.39 -12.32 -9.56
N PHE A 49 10.91 -12.71 -8.40
CA PHE A 49 12.26 -12.39 -7.97
C PHE A 49 13.31 -12.87 -8.99
N PHE A 50 13.31 -14.15 -9.35
CA PHE A 50 14.24 -14.67 -10.34
C PHE A 50 13.98 -14.17 -11.77
N GLY A 51 12.72 -13.92 -12.10
CA GLY A 51 12.35 -13.28 -13.36
C GLY A 51 12.91 -11.87 -13.48
N ALA A 52 12.83 -11.08 -12.40
CA ALA A 52 13.36 -9.72 -12.35
C ALA A 52 14.90 -9.73 -12.40
N MET A 53 15.56 -10.64 -11.69
CA MET A 53 17.02 -10.83 -11.84
C MET A 53 17.42 -11.10 -13.29
N GLY A 54 16.70 -11.99 -13.98
CA GLY A 54 16.94 -12.27 -15.41
C GLY A 54 16.62 -11.09 -16.33
N ALA A 55 15.62 -10.29 -15.99
CA ALA A 55 15.25 -9.08 -16.75
C ALA A 55 16.36 -8.03 -16.76
N THR A 56 17.19 -7.95 -15.72
CA THR A 56 18.30 -7.01 -15.67
C THR A 56 19.30 -7.19 -16.81
N PHE A 57 19.46 -8.42 -17.33
CA PHE A 57 20.34 -8.68 -18.48
C PHE A 57 19.72 -8.24 -19.81
N LYS A 58 18.40 -8.05 -19.87
CA LYS A 58 17.69 -7.64 -21.09
C LYS A 58 17.63 -6.14 -21.30
N VAL A 59 17.82 -5.36 -20.24
CA VAL A 59 17.88 -3.90 -20.33
C VAL A 59 19.31 -3.42 -20.60
N GLY A 60 19.46 -2.29 -21.27
CA GLY A 60 20.75 -1.70 -21.61
C GLY A 60 21.54 -1.19 -20.40
N LYS A 61 22.53 -0.34 -20.67
CA LYS A 61 23.31 0.37 -19.63
C LYS A 61 22.39 1.30 -18.86
N MET A 62 22.56 1.35 -17.54
CA MET A 62 21.81 2.21 -16.63
C MET A 62 22.77 2.94 -15.69
N ASP A 63 22.52 4.21 -15.44
CA ASP A 63 23.30 5.01 -14.48
C ASP A 63 22.75 4.83 -13.05
N TYR A 64 21.46 4.55 -12.95
CA TYR A 64 20.77 4.37 -11.69
C TYR A 64 19.87 3.13 -11.71
N VAL A 65 19.83 2.44 -10.58
CA VAL A 65 18.83 1.42 -10.25
C VAL A 65 17.96 1.96 -9.14
N PHE A 66 16.67 2.01 -9.38
CA PHE A 66 15.67 2.40 -8.39
C PHE A 66 14.83 1.18 -8.03
N SER A 67 14.79 0.79 -6.77
CA SER A 67 13.89 -0.25 -6.30
C SER A 67 13.01 0.20 -5.16
N ILE A 68 11.83 -0.42 -5.06
CA ILE A 68 10.87 -0.21 -3.98
C ILE A 68 10.98 -1.38 -3.00
N SER A 69 10.64 -1.16 -1.73
CA SER A 69 10.63 -2.20 -0.67
C SER A 69 9.56 -3.30 -0.87
N GLN A 70 9.08 -3.49 -2.10
CA GLN A 70 8.07 -4.48 -2.49
C GLN A 70 8.62 -5.42 -3.60
N PRO A 71 8.45 -6.76 -3.49
CA PRO A 71 7.98 -7.50 -2.31
C PRO A 71 8.89 -7.30 -1.10
N PRO A 72 8.37 -7.43 0.13
CA PRO A 72 9.16 -7.23 1.35
C PRO A 72 10.52 -7.93 1.29
N ILE A 73 11.60 -7.23 1.65
CA ILE A 73 12.99 -7.68 1.61
C ILE A 73 13.51 -7.91 0.17
N LEU A 74 12.75 -8.62 -0.67
CA LEU A 74 13.20 -8.99 -2.01
C LEU A 74 13.35 -7.78 -2.94
N GLY A 75 12.55 -6.73 -2.76
CA GLY A 75 12.69 -5.47 -3.50
C GLY A 75 14.06 -4.83 -3.28
N GLY A 76 14.53 -4.81 -2.04
CA GLY A 76 15.87 -4.32 -1.70
C GLY A 76 16.98 -5.17 -2.29
N LEU A 77 16.86 -6.51 -2.22
CA LEU A 77 17.84 -7.44 -2.81
C LEU A 77 17.90 -7.33 -4.34
N LEU A 78 16.75 -7.09 -5.00
CA LEU A 78 16.72 -6.82 -6.45
C LEU A 78 17.45 -5.52 -6.80
N GLY A 79 17.32 -4.48 -5.96
CA GLY A 79 18.07 -3.25 -6.12
C GLY A 79 19.58 -3.46 -6.03
N VAL A 80 20.05 -4.23 -5.04
CA VAL A 80 21.46 -4.61 -4.88
C VAL A 80 21.95 -5.42 -6.08
N TRP A 81 21.16 -6.38 -6.54
CA TRP A 81 21.47 -7.16 -7.74
C TRP A 81 21.62 -6.27 -8.97
N GLY A 82 20.64 -5.38 -9.19
CA GLY A 82 20.67 -4.43 -10.30
C GLY A 82 21.89 -3.53 -10.26
N LYS A 83 22.26 -2.96 -9.09
CA LYS A 83 23.47 -2.18 -8.87
C LYS A 83 24.72 -2.93 -9.37
N TRP A 84 24.86 -4.18 -8.96
CA TRP A 84 26.06 -4.96 -9.32
C TRP A 84 26.11 -5.32 -10.80
N VAL A 85 24.99 -5.82 -11.35
CA VAL A 85 24.92 -6.25 -12.75
C VAL A 85 25.10 -5.06 -13.73
N LYS A 86 24.59 -3.87 -13.36
CA LYS A 86 24.63 -2.67 -14.21
C LYS A 86 25.79 -1.73 -13.88
N HIS A 87 26.55 -2.00 -12.82
CA HIS A 87 27.57 -1.07 -12.30
C HIS A 87 27.00 0.34 -12.06
N ALA A 88 25.75 0.40 -11.58
CA ALA A 88 24.96 1.62 -11.42
C ALA A 88 24.90 2.09 -9.97
N LYS A 89 24.50 3.34 -9.74
CA LYS A 89 24.11 3.80 -8.40
C LYS A 89 22.77 3.24 -8.03
N TYR A 90 22.58 2.92 -6.74
CA TYR A 90 21.36 2.30 -6.24
C TYR A 90 20.59 3.23 -5.31
N ILE A 91 19.34 3.50 -5.66
CA ILE A 91 18.36 4.23 -4.85
C ILE A 91 17.32 3.24 -4.32
N TYR A 92 17.22 3.16 -2.99
CA TYR A 92 16.26 2.27 -2.32
C TYR A 92 15.09 3.08 -1.74
N ASN A 93 13.92 2.95 -2.35
CA ASN A 93 12.70 3.60 -1.88
C ASN A 93 11.95 2.68 -0.91
N ILE A 94 11.91 3.07 0.36
CA ILE A 94 11.31 2.30 1.45
C ILE A 94 9.94 2.90 1.76
N GLN A 95 8.89 2.17 1.41
CA GLN A 95 7.51 2.52 1.71
C GLN A 95 7.08 2.02 3.09
N ASP A 96 7.58 0.84 3.47
CA ASP A 96 7.32 0.19 4.74
C ASP A 96 8.55 -0.60 5.18
N PHE A 97 8.78 -0.70 6.49
CA PHE A 97 9.85 -1.51 7.04
C PHE A 97 9.37 -2.92 7.42
N ASN A 98 10.13 -3.90 6.94
CA ASN A 98 10.05 -5.28 7.36
C ASN A 98 11.36 -5.68 8.06
N PRO A 99 11.32 -6.44 9.20
CA PRO A 99 10.19 -7.22 9.70
C PRO A 99 9.22 -6.46 10.63
N GLU A 100 9.40 -5.16 10.92
CA GLU A 100 8.59 -4.42 11.88
C GLU A 100 7.09 -4.52 11.59
N GLN A 101 6.70 -4.33 10.33
CA GLN A 101 5.31 -4.45 9.89
C GLN A 101 4.76 -5.87 10.10
N VAL A 102 5.56 -6.88 9.77
CA VAL A 102 5.20 -8.31 9.93
C VAL A 102 5.01 -8.67 11.41
N LEU A 103 5.83 -8.09 12.30
CA LEU A 103 5.74 -8.29 13.74
C LEU A 103 4.51 -7.58 14.33
N ALA A 104 4.23 -6.35 13.90
CA ALA A 104 3.10 -5.55 14.39
C ALA A 104 1.75 -6.25 14.17
N VAL A 105 1.60 -6.96 13.04
CA VAL A 105 0.35 -7.71 12.74
C VAL A 105 0.39 -9.17 13.20
N GLY A 106 1.45 -9.60 13.90
CA GLY A 106 1.56 -10.97 14.41
C GLY A 106 1.63 -12.05 13.31
N TYR A 107 2.08 -11.71 12.09
CA TYR A 107 2.11 -12.65 10.97
C TYR A 107 3.08 -13.82 11.19
N THR A 108 4.16 -13.60 11.92
CA THR A 108 5.09 -14.63 12.36
C THR A 108 5.58 -14.37 13.78
N LYS A 109 5.77 -15.45 14.53
CA LYS A 109 6.41 -15.43 15.87
C LYS A 109 7.83 -15.97 15.82
N SER A 110 8.31 -16.41 14.65
CA SER A 110 9.66 -16.97 14.50
C SER A 110 10.71 -15.87 14.53
N LYS A 111 11.47 -15.82 15.62
CA LYS A 111 12.60 -14.89 15.78
C LYS A 111 13.65 -15.09 14.68
N PHE A 112 13.94 -16.32 14.30
CA PHE A 112 14.90 -16.61 13.23
C PHE A 112 14.49 -15.97 11.89
N ILE A 113 13.19 -16.05 11.52
CA ILE A 113 12.68 -15.44 10.29
C ILE A 113 12.82 -13.92 10.36
N THR A 114 12.42 -13.31 11.48
CA THR A 114 12.48 -11.84 11.63
C THR A 114 13.90 -11.31 11.69
N ASP A 115 14.82 -12.04 12.33
CA ASP A 115 16.24 -11.68 12.37
C ASP A 115 16.88 -11.80 10.97
N ALA A 116 16.54 -12.83 10.21
CA ALA A 116 16.99 -12.99 8.83
C ALA A 116 16.44 -11.86 7.93
N MET A 117 15.14 -11.53 8.04
CA MET A 117 14.53 -10.41 7.32
C MET A 117 15.24 -9.10 7.64
N MET A 118 15.49 -8.83 8.92
CA MET A 118 16.20 -7.62 9.38
C MET A 118 17.62 -7.57 8.81
N TRP A 119 18.32 -8.70 8.79
CA TRP A 119 19.68 -8.77 8.27
C TRP A 119 19.72 -8.44 6.77
N PHE A 120 18.86 -9.06 5.97
CA PHE A 120 18.77 -8.83 4.53
C PHE A 120 18.35 -7.40 4.18
N ASP A 121 17.40 -6.83 4.93
CA ASP A 121 16.97 -5.46 4.68
C ASP A 121 18.07 -4.45 5.06
N LYS A 122 18.72 -4.63 6.21
CA LYS A 122 19.90 -3.83 6.59
C LYS A 122 21.04 -3.96 5.58
N PHE A 123 21.24 -5.14 5.00
CA PHE A 123 22.20 -5.34 3.93
C PHE A 123 21.84 -4.50 2.70
N SER A 124 20.58 -4.52 2.26
CA SER A 124 20.10 -3.72 1.14
C SER A 124 20.26 -2.22 1.41
N CYS A 125 19.92 -1.76 2.62
CA CYS A 125 20.14 -0.39 3.06
C CYS A 125 21.62 0.02 2.98
N LYS A 126 22.53 -0.83 3.48
CA LYS A 126 23.99 -0.56 3.44
C LYS A 126 24.56 -0.51 2.02
N LYS A 127 23.97 -1.22 1.08
CA LYS A 127 24.43 -1.27 -0.31
C LYS A 127 23.82 -0.18 -1.18
N SER A 128 22.76 0.49 -0.71
CA SER A 128 22.21 1.64 -1.43
C SER A 128 23.13 2.86 -1.34
N ASP A 129 23.12 3.67 -2.37
CA ASP A 129 23.82 4.97 -2.41
C ASP A 129 22.92 6.07 -1.83
N LEU A 130 21.60 5.84 -1.87
CA LEU A 130 20.58 6.71 -1.28
C LEU A 130 19.38 5.89 -0.85
N ILE A 131 18.88 6.17 0.34
CA ILE A 131 17.56 5.69 0.82
C ILE A 131 16.57 6.83 0.68
N ILE A 132 15.41 6.55 0.12
CA ILE A 132 14.24 7.42 0.14
C ILE A 132 13.20 6.79 1.06
N THR A 133 12.66 7.56 1.99
CA THR A 133 11.53 7.16 2.85
C THR A 133 10.37 8.12 2.64
N VAL A 134 9.15 7.66 2.94
CA VAL A 134 7.93 8.42 2.70
C VAL A 134 7.34 9.07 3.95
N GLY A 135 8.00 8.92 5.10
CA GLY A 135 7.59 9.49 6.37
C GLY A 135 8.78 9.75 7.30
N ARG A 136 8.60 10.65 8.27
CA ARG A 136 9.62 11.01 9.28
C ARG A 136 9.94 9.82 10.19
N ASP A 137 8.93 9.09 10.60
CA ASP A 137 9.01 7.87 11.40
C ASP A 137 9.88 6.79 10.73
N LEU A 138 9.87 6.73 9.41
CA LEU A 138 10.72 5.83 8.64
C LEU A 138 12.18 6.29 8.62
N VAL A 139 12.45 7.61 8.58
CA VAL A 139 13.81 8.15 8.75
C VAL A 139 14.37 7.75 10.11
N GLU A 140 13.61 8.01 11.18
CA GLU A 140 13.97 7.62 12.55
C GLU A 140 14.20 6.11 12.69
N THR A 141 13.43 5.31 11.95
CA THR A 141 13.58 3.85 11.93
C THR A 141 14.90 3.44 11.28
N VAL A 142 15.35 4.11 10.21
CA VAL A 142 16.69 3.89 9.65
C VAL A 142 17.74 4.18 10.70
N GLU A 143 17.69 5.35 11.34
CA GLU A 143 18.66 5.75 12.37
C GLU A 143 18.72 4.75 13.54
N ARG A 144 17.57 4.35 14.07
CA ARG A 144 17.42 3.36 15.14
C ARG A 144 17.99 2.00 14.74
N ARG A 145 17.75 1.53 13.51
CA ARG A 145 18.29 0.25 13.00
C ARG A 145 19.81 0.22 12.94
N PHE A 146 20.42 1.35 12.65
CA PHE A 146 21.89 1.52 12.61
C PHE A 146 22.48 2.07 13.89
N LYS A 147 21.64 2.33 14.93
CA LYS A 147 22.09 2.85 16.25
C LYS A 147 22.92 4.14 16.11
N GLY A 148 22.58 4.99 15.15
CA GLY A 148 23.31 6.21 14.85
C GLY A 148 24.73 6.03 14.30
N LYS A 149 25.16 4.79 13.98
CA LYS A 149 26.51 4.49 13.48
C LYS A 149 26.46 4.07 12.02
N ASN A 150 27.24 4.72 11.15
CA ASN A 150 27.29 4.42 9.71
C ASN A 150 25.88 4.34 9.08
N VAL A 151 25.02 5.29 9.47
CA VAL A 151 23.67 5.40 8.93
C VAL A 151 23.75 5.70 7.44
N PRO A 152 23.07 4.91 6.57
CA PRO A 152 23.05 5.20 5.14
C PRO A 152 22.44 6.58 4.86
N LYS A 153 22.90 7.25 3.80
CA LYS A 153 22.32 8.52 3.37
C LYS A 153 20.83 8.36 3.10
N THR A 154 20.00 9.08 3.85
CA THR A 154 18.54 8.96 3.83
C THR A 154 17.92 10.33 3.59
N VAL A 155 16.89 10.38 2.74
CA VAL A 155 16.06 11.56 2.52
C VAL A 155 14.59 11.17 2.63
N MET A 156 13.76 12.09 3.11
CA MET A 156 12.32 11.93 3.12
C MET A 156 11.75 12.60 1.87
N ILE A 157 11.00 11.84 1.09
CA ILE A 157 10.19 12.32 -0.03
C ILE A 157 8.83 11.66 0.09
N ASN A 158 7.81 12.44 0.45
CA ASN A 158 6.46 11.94 0.62
C ASN A 158 5.89 11.36 -0.68
N ASN A 159 5.00 10.38 -0.55
CA ASN A 159 4.16 9.99 -1.68
C ASN A 159 3.32 11.20 -2.10
N TRP A 160 3.07 11.30 -3.39
CA TRP A 160 2.31 12.39 -4.00
C TRP A 160 0.92 11.90 -4.43
N ILE A 161 0.06 12.84 -4.63
CA ILE A 161 -1.23 12.68 -5.31
C ILE A 161 -1.22 13.60 -6.54
N ASP A 162 -1.98 13.26 -7.55
CA ASP A 162 -2.20 14.17 -8.67
C ASP A 162 -3.27 15.19 -8.27
N GLU A 163 -2.80 16.39 -7.93
CA GLU A 163 -3.64 17.51 -7.51
C GLU A 163 -4.53 18.05 -8.63
N ASN A 164 -4.28 17.68 -9.88
CA ASN A 164 -5.15 18.01 -11.00
C ASN A 164 -6.31 16.99 -11.16
N GLU A 165 -6.17 15.80 -10.61
CA GLU A 165 -7.23 14.78 -10.62
C GLU A 165 -8.07 14.80 -9.32
N ILE A 166 -7.46 15.17 -8.18
CA ILE A 166 -8.13 15.18 -6.86
C ILE A 166 -7.91 16.52 -6.18
N TYR A 167 -8.93 17.33 -6.18
CA TYR A 167 -8.96 18.68 -5.63
C TYR A 167 -10.31 18.97 -4.98
N PRO A 168 -10.42 19.99 -4.11
CA PRO A 168 -11.70 20.41 -3.56
C PRO A 168 -12.67 20.83 -4.67
N LEU A 169 -13.87 20.27 -4.67
CA LEU A 169 -14.95 20.63 -5.59
C LEU A 169 -15.89 21.66 -4.92
N GLU A 170 -16.60 22.41 -5.74
CA GLU A 170 -17.64 23.33 -5.25
C GLU A 170 -18.74 22.56 -4.51
N SER A 171 -19.29 23.17 -3.47
CA SER A 171 -20.25 22.57 -2.54
C SER A 171 -21.56 22.11 -3.22
N ASP A 172 -21.89 22.69 -4.37
CA ASP A 172 -23.07 22.40 -5.18
C ASP A 172 -22.84 21.39 -6.30
N ASN A 173 -21.65 20.77 -6.35
CA ASN A 173 -21.34 19.77 -7.37
C ASN A 173 -22.37 18.63 -7.36
N GLU A 174 -23.04 18.43 -8.48
CA GLU A 174 -24.12 17.45 -8.61
C GLU A 174 -23.70 16.01 -8.31
N ARG A 175 -22.48 15.61 -8.70
CA ARG A 175 -21.98 14.24 -8.45
C ARG A 175 -21.64 14.02 -6.99
N VAL A 176 -21.10 15.03 -6.31
CA VAL A 176 -20.86 15.00 -4.85
C VAL A 176 -22.20 14.89 -4.12
N SER A 177 -23.18 15.71 -4.49
CA SER A 177 -24.54 15.69 -3.93
C SER A 177 -25.22 14.33 -4.15
N ALA A 178 -25.10 13.76 -5.37
CA ALA A 178 -25.61 12.44 -5.67
C ALA A 178 -24.96 11.33 -4.84
N PHE A 179 -23.63 11.40 -4.64
CA PHE A 179 -22.90 10.47 -3.79
C PHE A 179 -23.38 10.57 -2.33
N LYS A 180 -23.46 11.78 -1.78
CA LYS A 180 -23.94 12.01 -0.40
C LYS A 180 -25.37 11.49 -0.20
N LYS A 181 -26.28 11.77 -1.12
CA LYS A 181 -27.66 11.26 -1.09
C LYS A 181 -27.72 9.72 -1.17
N LYS A 182 -26.97 9.13 -2.09
CA LYS A 182 -26.93 7.67 -2.28
C LYS A 182 -26.56 6.92 -1.01
N TYR A 183 -25.65 7.47 -0.21
CA TYR A 183 -25.14 6.83 1.00
C TYR A 183 -25.67 7.44 2.31
N GLY A 184 -26.66 8.32 2.22
CA GLY A 184 -27.30 8.94 3.40
C GLY A 184 -26.39 9.87 4.18
N LEU A 185 -25.46 10.55 3.51
CA LEU A 185 -24.46 11.44 4.11
C LEU A 185 -24.83 12.93 4.00
N ASP A 186 -25.89 13.24 3.26
CA ASP A 186 -26.30 14.61 2.99
C ASP A 186 -26.69 15.35 4.27
N GLY A 187 -26.21 16.59 4.42
CA GLY A 187 -26.45 17.43 5.61
C GLY A 187 -25.77 16.93 6.91
N LYS A 188 -24.95 15.90 6.86
CA LYS A 188 -24.30 15.32 8.04
C LYS A 188 -22.83 15.75 8.18
N PHE A 189 -22.31 15.62 9.38
CA PHE A 189 -20.88 15.71 9.64
C PHE A 189 -20.25 14.32 9.48
N VAL A 190 -19.55 14.12 8.36
CA VAL A 190 -19.01 12.80 7.98
C VAL A 190 -17.57 12.66 8.45
N ILE A 191 -17.30 11.63 9.25
CA ILE A 191 -15.94 11.18 9.58
C ILE A 191 -15.67 9.97 8.70
N MET A 192 -14.75 10.10 7.74
CA MET A 192 -14.53 9.08 6.72
C MET A 192 -13.18 8.41 6.88
N TYR A 193 -13.19 7.06 6.78
CA TYR A 193 -12.04 6.24 6.43
C TYR A 193 -12.18 5.80 4.98
N SER A 194 -11.24 6.16 4.12
CA SER A 194 -11.23 5.73 2.71
C SER A 194 -9.94 4.97 2.41
N GLY A 195 -10.04 3.67 2.09
CA GLY A 195 -8.85 2.86 1.83
C GLY A 195 -9.05 1.35 1.93
N ASN A 196 -7.95 0.62 2.10
CA ASN A 196 -7.98 -0.83 2.26
C ASN A 196 -8.48 -1.20 3.67
N ILE A 197 -9.62 -1.88 3.75
CA ILE A 197 -10.20 -2.37 5.01
C ILE A 197 -9.50 -3.69 5.39
N GLY A 198 -8.20 -3.59 5.70
CA GLY A 198 -7.32 -4.74 5.92
C GLY A 198 -6.73 -4.80 7.33
N LEU A 199 -6.04 -5.90 7.62
CA LEU A 199 -5.47 -6.22 8.95
C LEU A 199 -4.47 -5.20 9.49
N TYR A 200 -3.80 -4.45 8.61
CA TYR A 200 -2.71 -3.55 9.01
C TYR A 200 -3.17 -2.22 9.62
N TYR A 201 -4.47 -1.89 9.53
CA TYR A 201 -5.00 -0.57 9.90
C TYR A 201 -5.73 -0.54 11.23
N ASP A 202 -5.75 -1.66 11.95
CA ASP A 202 -6.38 -1.81 13.28
C ASP A 202 -7.83 -1.31 13.36
N LEU A 203 -8.57 -1.48 12.25
CA LEU A 203 -9.95 -0.99 12.13
C LEU A 203 -10.91 -1.69 13.11
N GLU A 204 -10.55 -2.88 13.59
CA GLU A 204 -11.31 -3.58 14.62
C GLU A 204 -11.27 -2.86 15.97
N ASN A 205 -10.20 -2.15 16.30
CA ASN A 205 -10.17 -1.30 17.48
C ASN A 205 -10.76 0.08 17.20
N LEU A 206 -10.57 0.62 15.98
CA LEU A 206 -11.20 1.87 15.58
C LEU A 206 -12.73 1.79 15.70
N ILE A 207 -13.37 0.71 15.22
CA ILE A 207 -14.83 0.57 15.27
C ILE A 207 -15.38 0.56 16.72
N LYS A 208 -14.62 0.01 17.69
CA LYS A 208 -14.97 0.05 19.10
C LYS A 208 -14.89 1.46 19.70
N ILE A 209 -14.02 2.31 19.15
CA ILE A 209 -13.96 3.73 19.54
C ILE A 209 -15.16 4.46 18.94
N VAL A 210 -15.49 4.19 17.68
CA VAL A 210 -16.68 4.74 17.00
C VAL A 210 -17.97 4.39 17.75
N GLU A 211 -18.09 3.20 18.33
CA GLU A 211 -19.24 2.77 19.13
C GLU A 211 -19.54 3.68 20.33
N ARG A 212 -18.50 4.37 20.84
CA ARG A 212 -18.70 5.32 21.98
C ARG A 212 -19.44 6.58 21.57
N ILE A 213 -19.49 6.88 20.27
CA ILE A 213 -20.25 8.00 19.73
C ILE A 213 -21.62 7.50 19.30
N LYS A 214 -22.63 7.78 20.12
CA LYS A 214 -23.97 7.23 19.91
C LYS A 214 -24.65 7.80 18.66
N PRO A 215 -25.50 7.01 17.96
CA PRO A 215 -26.37 7.53 16.91
C PRO A 215 -27.15 8.76 17.39
N GLY A 216 -27.32 9.75 16.52
CA GLY A 216 -27.97 11.03 16.86
C GLY A 216 -27.07 12.05 17.56
N THR A 217 -25.78 11.73 17.85
CA THR A 217 -24.80 12.73 18.32
C THR A 217 -24.65 13.84 17.29
N LYS A 218 -24.66 15.10 17.74
CA LYS A 218 -24.58 16.28 16.87
C LYS A 218 -23.33 17.10 17.16
N THR A 219 -22.83 17.76 16.13
CA THR A 219 -21.84 18.83 16.24
C THR A 219 -22.43 20.10 16.81
N ALA A 220 -21.59 21.08 17.17
CA ALA A 220 -22.04 22.37 17.71
C ALA A 220 -22.95 23.17 16.74
N ASP A 221 -22.78 22.98 15.42
CA ASP A 221 -23.62 23.57 14.37
C ASP A 221 -24.89 22.74 14.06
N GLY A 222 -25.15 21.68 14.83
CA GLY A 222 -26.40 20.90 14.78
C GLY A 222 -26.39 19.73 13.78
N ARG A 223 -25.30 19.50 13.02
CA ARG A 223 -25.19 18.37 12.07
C ARG A 223 -25.00 17.07 12.82
N GLU A 224 -25.69 16.02 12.37
CA GLU A 224 -25.51 14.67 12.89
C GLU A 224 -24.13 14.11 12.50
N VAL A 225 -23.44 13.51 13.48
CA VAL A 225 -22.14 12.86 13.27
C VAL A 225 -22.33 11.43 12.76
N VAL A 226 -21.76 11.13 11.59
CA VAL A 226 -21.79 9.80 11.00
C VAL A 226 -20.39 9.36 10.56
N PHE A 227 -20.20 8.05 10.51
CA PHE A 227 -18.94 7.44 10.10
C PHE A 227 -19.11 6.68 8.79
N ALA A 228 -18.23 6.95 7.82
CA ALA A 228 -18.23 6.28 6.54
C ALA A 228 -16.92 5.49 6.34
N PHE A 229 -17.03 4.18 6.11
CA PHE A 229 -15.90 3.32 5.76
C PHE A 229 -15.97 2.97 4.28
N VAL A 230 -15.11 3.61 3.47
CA VAL A 230 -15.08 3.47 2.01
C VAL A 230 -13.96 2.52 1.61
N GLY A 231 -14.28 1.42 0.93
CA GLY A 231 -13.27 0.50 0.43
C GLY A 231 -13.64 -0.97 0.50
N ALA A 232 -12.62 -1.81 0.39
CA ALA A 232 -12.75 -3.26 0.50
C ALA A 232 -11.52 -3.84 1.22
N GLY A 233 -11.65 -5.02 1.80
CA GLY A 233 -10.52 -5.68 2.45
C GLY A 233 -10.91 -6.87 3.31
N SER A 234 -9.89 -7.49 3.91
CA SER A 234 -10.04 -8.80 4.56
C SER A 234 -10.80 -8.77 5.89
N VAL A 235 -11.01 -7.60 6.50
CA VAL A 235 -11.74 -7.46 7.77
C VAL A 235 -13.12 -6.82 7.62
N LEU A 236 -13.53 -6.46 6.39
CA LEU A 236 -14.80 -5.77 6.12
C LEU A 236 -16.00 -6.52 6.70
N ASP A 237 -16.15 -7.81 6.39
CA ASP A 237 -17.30 -8.61 6.84
C ASP A 237 -17.39 -8.65 8.36
N LYS A 238 -16.24 -8.69 9.04
CA LYS A 238 -16.15 -8.68 10.50
C LYS A 238 -16.63 -7.35 11.09
N LEU A 239 -16.23 -6.23 10.45
CA LEU A 239 -16.68 -4.89 10.88
C LEU A 239 -18.18 -4.70 10.64
N VAL A 240 -18.70 -5.14 9.50
CA VAL A 240 -20.13 -5.08 9.18
C VAL A 240 -20.95 -5.87 10.20
N LEU A 241 -20.48 -7.07 10.55
CA LEU A 241 -21.15 -7.90 11.57
C LEU A 241 -21.14 -7.21 12.94
N TYR A 242 -20.00 -6.62 13.34
CA TYR A 242 -19.87 -5.88 14.60
C TYR A 242 -20.85 -4.72 14.67
N VAL A 243 -20.87 -3.86 13.64
CA VAL A 243 -21.78 -2.70 13.54
C VAL A 243 -23.26 -3.14 13.68
N LYS A 244 -23.63 -4.22 12.99
CA LYS A 244 -24.99 -4.77 13.05
C LYS A 244 -25.34 -5.29 14.45
N GLN A 245 -24.42 -6.01 15.11
CA GLN A 245 -24.64 -6.57 16.45
C GLN A 245 -24.77 -5.50 17.53
N HIS A 246 -24.10 -4.35 17.33
CA HIS A 246 -24.06 -3.24 18.29
C HIS A 246 -25.00 -2.09 17.93
N HIS A 247 -25.89 -2.28 16.92
CA HIS A 247 -26.90 -1.30 16.49
C HIS A 247 -26.32 0.10 16.23
N MET A 248 -25.17 0.14 15.50
CA MET A 248 -24.46 1.40 15.21
C MET A 248 -25.00 2.03 13.93
N ASP A 249 -26.20 2.63 14.01
CA ASP A 249 -26.94 3.21 12.85
C ASP A 249 -26.26 4.45 12.25
N ASN A 250 -25.26 5.00 12.95
CA ASN A 250 -24.42 6.11 12.48
C ASN A 250 -23.17 5.65 11.70
N VAL A 251 -23.06 4.36 11.34
CA VAL A 251 -21.94 3.82 10.57
C VAL A 251 -22.42 3.30 9.21
N THR A 252 -21.78 3.73 8.13
CA THR A 252 -22.07 3.31 6.75
C THR A 252 -20.83 2.70 6.12
N PHE A 253 -20.99 1.53 5.46
CA PHE A 253 -19.95 0.93 4.62
C PHE A 253 -20.25 1.22 3.15
N ILE A 254 -19.26 1.78 2.46
CA ILE A 254 -19.34 2.20 1.08
C ILE A 254 -18.36 1.34 0.28
N PRO A 255 -18.78 0.72 -0.83
CA PRO A 255 -17.89 -0.10 -1.67
C PRO A 255 -16.67 0.67 -2.15
N TYR A 256 -15.64 -0.08 -2.57
CA TYR A 256 -14.47 0.49 -3.25
C TYR A 256 -14.91 1.40 -4.39
N GLN A 257 -14.33 2.60 -4.44
CA GLN A 257 -14.57 3.58 -5.50
C GLN A 257 -13.45 3.49 -6.54
N ASP A 258 -13.79 3.54 -7.81
CA ASP A 258 -12.81 3.62 -8.89
C ASP A 258 -12.07 4.97 -8.85
N LYS A 259 -10.85 5.00 -9.42
CA LYS A 259 -10.01 6.22 -9.41
C LYS A 259 -10.74 7.43 -9.96
N ALA A 260 -11.56 7.25 -11.00
CA ALA A 260 -12.35 8.33 -11.63
C ALA A 260 -13.46 8.89 -10.72
N ASP A 261 -13.93 8.12 -9.75
CA ASP A 261 -15.01 8.50 -8.83
C ASP A 261 -14.47 8.92 -7.44
N LEU A 262 -13.16 8.72 -7.21
CA LEU A 262 -12.55 9.02 -5.92
C LEU A 262 -12.69 10.49 -5.53
N ILE A 263 -12.57 11.41 -6.48
CA ILE A 263 -12.74 12.85 -6.24
C ILE A 263 -14.12 13.19 -5.65
N TYR A 264 -15.19 12.50 -6.08
CA TYR A 264 -16.56 12.77 -5.59
C TYR A 264 -16.81 12.18 -4.21
N SER A 265 -16.14 11.08 -3.89
CA SER A 265 -16.25 10.43 -2.59
C SER A 265 -15.43 11.11 -1.49
N LEU A 266 -14.42 11.91 -1.86
CA LEU A 266 -13.55 12.62 -0.93
C LEU A 266 -14.00 14.06 -0.67
N ASN A 267 -14.97 14.56 -1.44
CA ASN A 267 -15.60 15.88 -1.29
C ASN A 267 -16.99 15.75 -0.64
#